data_5180f032726d97351650b20685f9b458
#
_entry.id   5180f032726d97351650b20685f9b458
#
_cell.length_a   1.000
_cell.length_b   1.000
_cell.length_c   1.000
_cell.angle_alpha   90.00
_cell.angle_beta   90.00
_cell.angle_gamma   90.00
#
_symmetry.space_group_name_H-M   'P 1'
#
loop_
_entity.id
_entity.type
_entity.pdbx_description
1 polymer ?
#
loop_
_entity_poly.entity_id
_entity_poly.type
_entity_poly.pdbx_seq_one_letter_code
_entity_poly.pdbx_strand_id
1 'polypeptide(L)'
;MSKYFGTDGFRGEANVGLTVEHAYRIGRFLGWYYGREHKCAVVIGKDTRRSSYMFENALSAGLTASGADAYLMHVTTTPSVSYIVRSDDFDCGIMISASHNPYTDNGIKLLNSAGEKMEQSVIDEIENYLDGNLEIPFATGANIGRTQDYSAGRNRYIGYLISLSTHSYKGMKVGLDCANGSTWMMAKNIFDALGADTYVIGNEPDGTNINRDCGSTHIENLQKYVRLHRLDVGFAFDGDADRCLAVDENGSIVNGDKILYVCARNMQTEGRFGNSKVVTTVMSNLGLYKALDAAGIGYEKTDVGDKYVAENMRANGHLIGGEQSGHIIFGKYANTGDGLLTAIKLMQVMLDRKKTLSELAAPVHEYPQQLTNVEVDDKDATLQDPAVVAAEQAVTERLGDEGRILVRKSGTEPVLRVMVEAATHALCEENVAFVIDAMQKSGHLIRVR
;
A
#
# COMPACT_ATOMS: atom_id res chain seq x y z
N MET A 1 0.23 12.83 18.82
CA MET A 1 -0.39 12.35 17.57
C MET A 1 -0.28 13.47 16.55
N SER A 2 0.14 13.16 15.35
CA SER A 2 0.12 14.08 14.22
C SER A 2 -1.29 14.64 13.99
N LYS A 3 -1.40 15.90 13.68
CA LYS A 3 -2.67 16.61 13.50
C LYS A 3 -3.19 16.47 12.06
N TYR A 4 -2.29 16.53 11.08
CA TYR A 4 -2.61 16.52 9.66
C TYR A 4 -2.17 15.23 8.96
N PHE A 5 -0.98 14.70 9.31
CA PHE A 5 -0.40 13.54 8.67
C PHE A 5 -0.79 12.25 9.39
N GLY A 6 -1.45 11.34 8.68
CA GLY A 6 -1.65 9.95 9.12
C GLY A 6 -0.44 9.06 8.79
N THR A 7 -0.60 7.75 8.94
CA THR A 7 0.45 6.73 8.65
C THR A 7 0.86 6.71 7.16
N ASP A 8 0.01 7.24 6.27
CA ASP A 8 0.24 7.23 4.81
C ASP A 8 0.00 8.62 4.18
N GLY A 9 0.58 9.64 4.78
CA GLY A 9 0.53 11.03 4.32
C GLY A 9 -0.64 11.85 4.86
N PHE A 10 -0.76 13.06 4.37
CA PHE A 10 -1.88 13.94 4.68
C PHE A 10 -3.02 13.68 3.70
N ARG A 11 -4.10 13.07 4.15
CA ARG A 11 -5.26 12.73 3.33
C ARG A 11 -6.50 13.52 3.76
N GLY A 12 -7.35 13.83 2.79
CA GLY A 12 -8.65 14.46 3.03
C GLY A 12 -9.41 14.71 1.74
N GLU A 13 -10.70 15.05 1.89
CA GLU A 13 -11.49 15.54 0.77
C GLU A 13 -10.86 16.83 0.20
N ALA A 14 -10.65 16.85 -1.12
CA ALA A 14 -9.94 17.91 -1.80
C ALA A 14 -10.67 19.27 -1.65
N ASN A 15 -9.93 20.31 -1.22
CA ASN A 15 -10.42 21.63 -0.88
C ASN A 15 -11.43 21.70 0.31
N VAL A 16 -11.53 20.61 1.09
CA VAL A 16 -12.28 20.55 2.34
C VAL A 16 -11.31 20.25 3.50
N GLY A 17 -10.85 19.01 3.62
CA GLY A 17 -9.87 18.61 4.63
C GLY A 17 -8.42 18.86 4.19
N LEU A 18 -8.11 18.59 2.94
CA LEU A 18 -6.83 18.89 2.30
C LEU A 18 -7.02 20.01 1.27
N THR A 19 -6.45 21.19 1.51
CA THR A 19 -6.64 22.38 0.68
C THR A 19 -5.41 22.70 -0.15
N VAL A 20 -5.59 23.53 -1.17
CA VAL A 20 -4.50 24.08 -1.99
C VAL A 20 -3.50 24.88 -1.15
N GLU A 21 -3.97 25.54 -0.09
CA GLU A 21 -3.12 26.28 0.87
C GLU A 21 -2.19 25.33 1.63
N HIS A 22 -2.71 24.18 2.10
CA HIS A 22 -1.87 23.15 2.72
C HIS A 22 -0.77 22.68 1.77
N ALA A 23 -1.12 22.37 0.52
CA ALA A 23 -0.15 21.91 -0.48
C ALA A 23 0.93 22.98 -0.77
N TYR A 24 0.53 24.22 -0.95
CA TYR A 24 1.46 25.33 -1.14
C TYR A 24 2.42 25.47 0.03
N ARG A 25 1.91 25.44 1.27
CA ARG A 25 2.73 25.56 2.49
C ARG A 25 3.67 24.36 2.69
N ILE A 26 3.22 23.14 2.40
CA ILE A 26 4.09 21.95 2.41
C ILE A 26 5.25 22.15 1.42
N GLY A 27 4.97 22.60 0.20
CA GLY A 27 6.02 22.92 -0.79
C GLY A 27 6.97 24.01 -0.29
N ARG A 28 6.45 25.08 0.34
CA ARG A 28 7.25 26.13 0.96
C ARG A 28 8.22 25.59 2.00
N PHE A 29 7.69 24.73 2.91
CA PHE A 29 8.50 24.14 3.97
C PHE A 29 9.62 23.25 3.40
N LEU A 30 9.29 22.32 2.53
CA LEU A 30 10.27 21.38 1.97
C LEU A 30 11.39 22.13 1.20
N GLY A 31 11.02 23.11 0.37
CA GLY A 31 12.01 23.90 -0.37
C GLY A 31 12.93 24.71 0.54
N TRP A 32 12.42 25.24 1.64
CA TRP A 32 13.22 25.94 2.64
C TRP A 32 14.06 24.97 3.47
N TYR A 33 13.46 23.86 3.95
CA TYR A 33 14.09 22.91 4.87
C TYR A 33 15.33 22.27 4.23
N TYR A 34 15.19 21.72 3.04
CA TYR A 34 16.30 21.10 2.32
C TYR A 34 17.20 22.11 1.60
N GLY A 35 16.70 23.30 1.32
CA GLY A 35 17.45 24.37 0.65
C GLY A 35 18.39 25.18 1.53
N ARG A 36 18.57 24.82 2.83
CA ARG A 36 19.41 25.58 3.76
C ARG A 36 20.91 25.53 3.45
N GLU A 37 21.38 24.43 2.88
CA GLU A 37 22.81 24.19 2.65
C GLU A 37 23.18 24.09 1.18
N HIS A 38 22.23 23.75 0.31
CA HIS A 38 22.43 23.60 -1.13
C HIS A 38 21.15 23.92 -1.90
N LYS A 39 21.24 23.90 -3.23
CA LYS A 39 20.07 24.06 -4.10
C LYS A 39 19.21 22.82 -4.03
N CYS A 40 18.04 22.93 -3.38
CA CYS A 40 17.12 21.82 -3.19
C CYS A 40 16.47 21.39 -4.51
N ALA A 41 16.35 20.07 -4.72
CA ALA A 41 15.68 19.43 -5.84
C ALA A 41 14.64 18.44 -5.34
N VAL A 42 13.37 18.64 -5.73
CA VAL A 42 12.25 17.80 -5.27
C VAL A 42 11.53 17.22 -6.49
N VAL A 43 11.32 15.90 -6.47
CA VAL A 43 10.53 15.22 -7.50
C VAL A 43 9.09 15.06 -7.08
N ILE A 44 8.14 15.30 -7.98
CA ILE A 44 6.70 15.23 -7.75
C ILE A 44 6.06 14.26 -8.73
N GLY A 45 5.34 13.28 -8.20
CA GLY A 45 4.44 12.40 -8.95
C GLY A 45 2.98 12.60 -8.49
N LYS A 46 2.04 12.19 -9.33
CA LYS A 46 0.61 12.25 -9.01
C LYS A 46 -0.15 11.10 -9.64
N ASP A 47 -1.33 10.81 -9.08
CA ASP A 47 -2.32 9.94 -9.71
C ASP A 47 -3.20 10.71 -10.72
N THR A 48 -4.25 10.07 -11.21
CA THR A 48 -5.13 10.58 -12.26
C THR A 48 -6.25 11.48 -11.76
N ARG A 49 -6.41 11.69 -10.45
CA ARG A 49 -7.47 12.53 -9.87
C ARG A 49 -7.42 13.94 -10.43
N ARG A 50 -8.57 14.52 -10.69
CA ARG A 50 -8.67 15.92 -11.16
C ARG A 50 -7.97 16.89 -10.19
N SER A 51 -8.14 16.69 -8.87
CA SER A 51 -7.52 17.50 -7.84
C SER A 51 -6.00 17.36 -7.76
N SER A 52 -5.42 16.25 -8.26
CA SER A 52 -3.97 16.04 -8.27
C SER A 52 -3.22 17.07 -9.10
N TYR A 53 -3.83 17.55 -10.19
CA TYR A 53 -3.26 18.63 -11.02
C TYR A 53 -3.21 19.97 -10.26
N MET A 54 -4.25 20.27 -9.50
CA MET A 54 -4.31 21.47 -8.67
C MET A 54 -3.24 21.42 -7.56
N PHE A 55 -3.11 20.30 -6.87
CA PHE A 55 -2.11 20.14 -5.81
C PHE A 55 -0.68 20.13 -6.34
N GLU A 56 -0.42 19.54 -7.52
CA GLU A 56 0.91 19.59 -8.17
C GLU A 56 1.35 21.04 -8.43
N ASN A 57 0.44 21.87 -8.95
CA ASN A 57 0.72 23.30 -9.18
C ASN A 57 0.99 24.04 -7.88
N ALA A 58 0.21 23.79 -6.83
CA ALA A 58 0.37 24.44 -5.53
C ALA A 58 1.70 24.07 -4.85
N LEU A 59 2.03 22.78 -4.81
CA LEU A 59 3.31 22.27 -4.31
C LEU A 59 4.50 22.87 -5.09
N SER A 60 4.42 22.88 -6.42
CA SER A 60 5.46 23.45 -7.29
C SER A 60 5.65 24.95 -7.03
N ALA A 61 4.56 25.72 -6.88
CA ALA A 61 4.62 27.13 -6.54
C ALA A 61 5.26 27.35 -5.16
N GLY A 62 4.92 26.53 -4.17
CA GLY A 62 5.51 26.58 -2.83
C GLY A 62 7.02 26.30 -2.85
N LEU A 63 7.44 25.22 -3.50
CA LEU A 63 8.84 24.84 -3.65
C LEU A 63 9.67 25.94 -4.32
N THR A 64 9.22 26.41 -5.48
CA THR A 64 9.93 27.44 -6.24
C THR A 64 9.99 28.77 -5.52
N ALA A 65 8.94 29.16 -4.79
CA ALA A 65 8.91 30.36 -3.94
C ALA A 65 9.87 30.27 -2.74
N SER A 66 10.34 29.08 -2.38
CA SER A 66 11.37 28.85 -1.35
C SER A 66 12.75 28.56 -1.94
N GLY A 67 12.92 28.65 -3.28
CA GLY A 67 14.20 28.49 -3.96
C GLY A 67 14.50 27.09 -4.46
N ALA A 68 13.65 26.09 -4.18
CA ALA A 68 13.84 24.72 -4.66
C ALA A 68 13.41 24.54 -6.11
N ASP A 69 14.07 23.63 -6.83
CA ASP A 69 13.64 23.20 -8.15
C ASP A 69 12.66 22.02 -8.02
N ALA A 70 11.50 22.12 -8.70
CA ALA A 70 10.45 21.10 -8.72
C ALA A 70 10.51 20.31 -10.04
N TYR A 71 10.65 18.99 -9.94
CA TYR A 71 10.74 18.07 -11.08
C TYR A 71 9.46 17.26 -11.20
N LEU A 72 8.71 17.47 -12.27
CA LEU A 72 7.37 16.90 -12.45
C LEU A 72 7.43 15.60 -13.26
N MET A 73 7.18 14.47 -12.62
CA MET A 73 7.00 13.18 -13.31
C MET A 73 5.59 13.02 -13.89
N HIS A 74 4.68 13.95 -13.55
CA HIS A 74 3.26 13.90 -13.90
C HIS A 74 2.57 12.63 -13.38
N VAL A 75 1.65 12.04 -14.14
CA VAL A 75 0.97 10.81 -13.71
C VAL A 75 1.96 9.66 -13.68
N THR A 76 2.18 9.14 -12.46
CA THR A 76 3.09 8.04 -12.18
C THR A 76 2.71 7.35 -10.86
N THR A 77 3.35 6.22 -10.53
CA THR A 77 3.05 5.42 -9.34
C THR A 77 3.86 5.87 -8.12
N THR A 78 3.37 5.59 -6.92
CA THR A 78 4.12 5.84 -5.67
C THR A 78 5.50 5.16 -5.69
N PRO A 79 5.63 3.85 -6.05
CA PRO A 79 6.94 3.22 -6.12
C PRO A 79 7.87 3.83 -7.20
N SER A 80 7.32 4.41 -8.27
CA SER A 80 8.10 5.14 -9.26
C SER A 80 8.77 6.39 -8.65
N VAL A 81 8.02 7.16 -7.85
CA VAL A 81 8.59 8.31 -7.13
C VAL A 81 9.65 7.86 -6.15
N SER A 82 9.37 6.82 -5.35
CA SER A 82 10.34 6.23 -4.42
C SER A 82 11.64 5.78 -5.11
N TYR A 83 11.51 5.12 -6.27
CA TYR A 83 12.66 4.69 -7.06
C TYR A 83 13.50 5.88 -7.56
N ILE A 84 12.85 6.89 -8.11
CA ILE A 84 13.54 8.05 -8.72
C ILE A 84 14.20 8.92 -7.64
N VAL A 85 13.58 9.15 -6.51
CA VAL A 85 14.20 9.92 -5.42
C VAL A 85 15.58 9.37 -5.06
N ARG A 86 15.68 8.06 -4.85
CA ARG A 86 16.93 7.41 -4.41
C ARG A 86 17.94 7.16 -5.54
N SER A 87 17.49 7.13 -6.81
CA SER A 87 18.38 6.81 -7.93
C SER A 87 18.96 8.04 -8.62
N ASP A 88 18.34 9.22 -8.41
CA ASP A 88 18.69 10.45 -9.09
C ASP A 88 19.09 11.58 -8.13
N ASP A 89 19.43 11.24 -6.89
CA ASP A 89 19.93 12.15 -5.86
C ASP A 89 19.01 13.35 -5.56
N PHE A 90 17.68 13.13 -5.54
CA PHE A 90 16.74 14.14 -5.07
C PHE A 90 16.73 14.22 -3.54
N ASP A 91 16.52 15.42 -3.00
CA ASP A 91 16.45 15.65 -1.55
C ASP A 91 15.21 15.00 -0.93
N CYS A 92 14.09 15.05 -1.64
CA CYS A 92 12.88 14.37 -1.24
C CYS A 92 11.94 14.16 -2.45
N GLY A 93 10.92 13.33 -2.24
CA GLY A 93 9.86 13.06 -3.22
C GLY A 93 8.49 13.35 -2.66
N ILE A 94 7.59 13.73 -3.53
CA ILE A 94 6.18 13.96 -3.22
C ILE A 94 5.32 13.12 -4.13
N MET A 95 4.43 12.31 -3.55
CA MET A 95 3.37 11.64 -4.31
C MET A 95 2.02 12.19 -3.94
N ILE A 96 1.27 12.66 -4.94
CA ILE A 96 -0.07 13.21 -4.79
C ILE A 96 -1.08 12.11 -5.12
N SER A 97 -1.60 11.46 -4.10
CA SER A 97 -2.61 10.40 -4.21
C SER A 97 -3.26 10.07 -2.87
N ALA A 98 -4.51 9.66 -2.90
CA ALA A 98 -5.20 9.02 -1.79
C ALA A 98 -5.38 7.50 -2.02
N SER A 99 -4.48 6.86 -2.82
CA SER A 99 -4.47 5.41 -3.06
C SER A 99 -5.84 4.89 -3.53
N HIS A 100 -6.49 4.03 -2.75
CA HIS A 100 -7.76 3.38 -3.08
C HIS A 100 -9.02 4.18 -2.73
N ASN A 101 -8.89 5.37 -2.14
CA ASN A 101 -10.04 6.24 -1.82
C ASN A 101 -10.78 6.72 -3.09
N PRO A 102 -12.05 7.15 -3.00
CA PRO A 102 -12.77 7.75 -4.11
C PRO A 102 -12.08 9.02 -4.62
N TYR A 103 -12.44 9.46 -5.83
CA TYR A 103 -11.78 10.59 -6.51
C TYR A 103 -11.94 11.93 -5.80
N THR A 104 -12.93 12.08 -4.92
CA THR A 104 -13.18 13.27 -4.10
C THR A 104 -12.07 13.53 -3.10
N ASP A 105 -11.47 12.46 -2.61
CA ASP A 105 -10.34 12.53 -1.70
C ASP A 105 -9.03 12.69 -2.48
N ASN A 106 -8.03 13.26 -1.80
CA ASN A 106 -6.64 13.24 -2.27
C ASN A 106 -5.69 13.16 -1.07
N GLY A 107 -4.41 13.03 -1.36
CA GLY A 107 -3.37 12.94 -0.35
C GLY A 107 -2.02 13.48 -0.83
N ILE A 108 -1.19 13.83 0.13
CA ILE A 108 0.21 14.21 -0.10
C ILE A 108 1.06 13.27 0.73
N LYS A 109 1.78 12.35 0.05
CA LYS A 109 2.74 11.43 0.64
C LYS A 109 4.14 12.03 0.46
N LEU A 110 4.93 12.06 1.51
CA LEU A 110 6.29 12.60 1.52
C LEU A 110 7.30 11.46 1.66
N LEU A 111 8.31 11.49 0.81
CA LEU A 111 9.39 10.51 0.78
C LEU A 111 10.73 11.23 1.02
N ASN A 112 11.59 10.64 1.84
CA ASN A 112 12.95 11.12 2.07
C ASN A 112 13.88 10.76 0.90
N SER A 113 15.14 11.18 0.95
CA SER A 113 16.14 10.92 -0.09
C SER A 113 16.43 9.43 -0.34
N ALA A 114 16.14 8.56 0.63
CA ALA A 114 16.23 7.12 0.46
C ALA A 114 15.01 6.52 -0.25
N GLY A 115 14.00 7.32 -0.62
CA GLY A 115 12.74 6.86 -1.20
C GLY A 115 11.82 6.16 -0.21
N GLU A 116 12.03 6.40 1.08
CA GLU A 116 11.22 5.89 2.18
C GLU A 116 10.27 6.96 2.70
N LYS A 117 9.30 6.59 3.53
CA LYS A 117 8.42 7.58 4.18
C LYS A 117 9.26 8.58 4.97
N MET A 118 8.87 9.86 4.88
CA MET A 118 9.52 10.97 5.56
C MET A 118 9.59 10.72 7.08
N GLU A 119 10.69 11.12 7.68
CA GLU A 119 10.93 11.01 9.12
C GLU A 119 9.88 11.80 9.92
N GLN A 120 9.44 11.21 11.04
CA GLN A 120 8.41 11.83 11.88
C GLN A 120 8.83 13.22 12.39
N SER A 121 10.12 13.43 12.68
CA SER A 121 10.64 14.74 13.10
C SER A 121 10.42 15.83 12.05
N VAL A 122 10.60 15.51 10.76
CA VAL A 122 10.35 16.46 9.65
C VAL A 122 8.84 16.70 9.49
N ILE A 123 8.02 15.66 9.63
CA ILE A 123 6.56 15.78 9.62
C ILE A 123 6.08 16.71 10.73
N ASP A 124 6.60 16.56 11.94
CA ASP A 124 6.23 17.42 13.09
C ASP A 124 6.61 18.89 12.84
N GLU A 125 7.75 19.16 12.19
CA GLU A 125 8.14 20.51 11.80
C GLU A 125 7.22 21.09 10.68
N ILE A 126 6.79 20.25 9.72
CA ILE A 126 5.81 20.65 8.71
C ILE A 126 4.48 21.05 9.39
N GLU A 127 3.99 20.22 10.32
CA GLU A 127 2.75 20.50 11.05
C GLU A 127 2.85 21.82 11.86
N ASN A 128 3.99 22.03 12.52
CA ASN A 128 4.25 23.29 13.23
C ASN A 128 4.23 24.51 12.28
N TYR A 129 4.76 24.37 11.08
CA TYR A 129 4.67 25.43 10.06
C TYR A 129 3.24 25.62 9.53
N LEU A 130 2.49 24.53 9.32
CA LEU A 130 1.08 24.60 8.90
C LEU A 130 0.22 25.32 9.96
N ASP A 131 0.52 25.18 11.24
CA ASP A 131 -0.15 25.86 12.35
C ASP A 131 0.27 27.33 12.49
N GLY A 132 1.23 27.81 11.70
CA GLY A 132 1.64 29.23 11.66
C GLY A 132 2.71 29.59 12.69
N ASN A 133 3.36 28.61 13.33
CA ASN A 133 4.36 28.86 14.37
C ASN A 133 5.79 29.06 13.82
N LEU A 134 5.96 29.05 12.49
CA LEU A 134 7.24 29.25 11.81
C LEU A 134 7.05 30.19 10.62
N GLU A 135 7.95 31.18 10.47
CA GLU A 135 8.02 32.01 9.30
C GLU A 135 9.15 31.56 8.36
N ILE A 136 8.85 31.44 7.06
CA ILE A 136 9.81 31.05 6.04
C ILE A 136 9.97 32.20 5.06
N PRO A 137 11.20 32.70 4.81
CA PRO A 137 11.45 33.78 3.87
C PRO A 137 11.17 33.34 2.43
N PHE A 138 10.80 34.28 1.55
CA PHE A 138 10.69 34.05 0.14
C PHE A 138 12.05 34.15 -0.56
N ALA A 139 12.29 33.26 -1.50
CA ALA A 139 13.40 33.42 -2.43
C ALA A 139 13.13 34.59 -3.40
N THR A 140 14.17 35.34 -3.77
CA THR A 140 14.05 36.50 -4.65
C THR A 140 15.05 36.44 -5.79
N GLY A 141 14.72 37.08 -6.90
CA GLY A 141 15.62 37.22 -8.05
C GLY A 141 16.10 35.87 -8.59
N ALA A 142 17.40 35.68 -8.72
CA ALA A 142 18.03 34.47 -9.24
C ALA A 142 17.91 33.25 -8.30
N ASN A 143 17.49 33.46 -7.04
CA ASN A 143 17.30 32.39 -6.08
C ASN A 143 15.92 31.73 -6.16
N ILE A 144 14.98 32.26 -6.92
CA ILE A 144 13.69 31.62 -7.18
C ILE A 144 13.96 30.30 -7.91
N GLY A 145 13.29 29.22 -7.46
CA GLY A 145 13.41 27.90 -8.08
C GLY A 145 12.71 27.79 -9.42
N ARG A 146 12.86 26.66 -10.07
CA ARG A 146 12.26 26.36 -11.38
C ARG A 146 11.39 25.13 -11.31
N THR A 147 10.33 25.09 -12.14
CA THR A 147 9.58 23.88 -12.44
C THR A 147 10.11 23.27 -13.72
N GLN A 148 10.39 21.96 -13.72
CA GLN A 148 10.93 21.22 -14.84
C GLN A 148 10.10 19.99 -15.12
N ASP A 149 9.84 19.68 -16.40
CA ASP A 149 9.31 18.37 -16.81
C ASP A 149 10.35 17.28 -16.54
N TYR A 150 9.91 16.22 -15.86
CA TYR A 150 10.75 15.05 -15.56
C TYR A 150 10.07 13.73 -15.90
N SER A 151 9.28 13.71 -16.97
CA SER A 151 8.65 12.48 -17.48
C SER A 151 9.68 11.39 -17.84
N ALA A 152 10.93 11.77 -18.10
CA ALA A 152 12.05 10.84 -18.27
C ALA A 152 12.28 9.94 -17.03
N GLY A 153 12.04 10.44 -15.82
CA GLY A 153 12.10 9.64 -14.59
C GLY A 153 11.13 8.47 -14.61
N ARG A 154 9.87 8.71 -14.98
CA ARG A 154 8.88 7.65 -15.17
C ARG A 154 9.34 6.59 -16.17
N ASN A 155 9.88 7.00 -17.31
CA ASN A 155 10.37 6.08 -18.33
C ASN A 155 11.56 5.25 -17.84
N ARG A 156 12.41 5.83 -16.99
CA ARG A 156 13.52 5.11 -16.35
C ARG A 156 13.01 4.03 -15.40
N TYR A 157 11.98 4.33 -14.58
CA TYR A 157 11.35 3.32 -13.73
C TYR A 157 10.72 2.19 -14.55
N ILE A 158 10.04 2.48 -15.66
CA ILE A 158 9.54 1.47 -16.59
C ILE A 158 10.69 0.57 -17.10
N GLY A 159 11.78 1.18 -17.56
CA GLY A 159 12.98 0.44 -17.99
C GLY A 159 13.59 -0.41 -16.88
N TYR A 160 13.64 0.12 -15.64
CA TYR A 160 14.07 -0.63 -14.47
C TYR A 160 13.21 -1.87 -14.25
N LEU A 161 11.88 -1.74 -14.22
CA LEU A 161 10.97 -2.88 -14.03
C LEU A 161 11.13 -3.94 -15.11
N ILE A 162 11.23 -3.54 -16.39
CA ILE A 162 11.46 -4.46 -17.51
C ILE A 162 12.79 -5.21 -17.32
N SER A 163 13.83 -4.55 -16.86
CA SER A 163 15.16 -5.16 -16.63
C SER A 163 15.18 -6.21 -15.52
N LEU A 164 14.17 -6.19 -14.63
CA LEU A 164 14.06 -7.16 -13.53
C LEU A 164 13.49 -8.52 -13.96
N SER A 165 12.86 -8.60 -15.14
CA SER A 165 12.37 -9.86 -15.66
C SER A 165 13.49 -10.66 -16.32
N THR A 166 13.61 -11.94 -15.95
CA THR A 166 14.56 -12.88 -16.54
C THR A 166 13.94 -13.74 -17.64
N HIS A 167 12.63 -13.61 -17.86
CA HIS A 167 11.86 -14.41 -18.80
C HIS A 167 11.13 -13.55 -19.83
N SER A 168 10.93 -14.10 -21.02
CA SER A 168 9.93 -13.59 -21.95
C SER A 168 8.55 -14.11 -21.54
N TYR A 169 7.54 -13.24 -21.60
CA TYR A 169 6.14 -13.61 -21.33
C TYR A 169 5.37 -14.02 -22.60
N LYS A 170 6.10 -14.31 -23.68
CA LYS A 170 5.50 -14.73 -24.96
C LYS A 170 4.59 -15.94 -24.79
N GLY A 171 3.35 -15.79 -25.22
CA GLY A 171 2.32 -16.83 -25.14
C GLY A 171 1.51 -16.80 -23.84
N MET A 172 1.83 -15.89 -22.89
CA MET A 172 1.03 -15.65 -21.69
C MET A 172 -0.03 -14.59 -21.96
N LYS A 173 -1.28 -14.88 -21.63
CA LYS A 173 -2.41 -13.97 -21.67
C LYS A 173 -2.60 -13.33 -20.30
N VAL A 174 -2.34 -12.05 -20.20
CA VAL A 174 -2.33 -11.32 -18.92
C VAL A 174 -3.41 -10.25 -18.88
N GLY A 175 -4.30 -10.33 -17.89
CA GLY A 175 -5.27 -9.29 -17.57
C GLY A 175 -4.65 -8.22 -16.69
N LEU A 176 -4.91 -6.96 -16.99
CA LEU A 176 -4.41 -5.81 -16.21
C LEU A 176 -5.58 -4.88 -15.90
N ASP A 177 -5.90 -4.71 -14.62
CA ASP A 177 -6.84 -3.69 -14.16
C ASP A 177 -6.05 -2.52 -13.56
N CYS A 178 -6.04 -1.41 -14.29
CA CYS A 178 -5.27 -0.22 -13.95
C CYS A 178 -6.01 0.75 -13.00
N ALA A 179 -7.16 0.38 -12.46
CA ALA A 179 -7.96 1.19 -11.54
C ALA A 179 -8.32 2.60 -12.05
N ASN A 180 -8.24 2.87 -13.36
CA ASN A 180 -8.19 4.24 -13.93
C ASN A 180 -7.18 5.14 -13.20
N GLY A 181 -6.15 4.56 -12.60
CA GLY A 181 -5.13 5.18 -11.77
C GLY A 181 -3.78 5.32 -12.47
N SER A 182 -2.74 5.39 -11.69
CA SER A 182 -1.38 5.71 -12.11
C SER A 182 -0.76 4.72 -13.10
N THR A 183 -1.20 3.46 -13.10
CA THR A 183 -0.69 2.40 -13.97
C THR A 183 -1.24 2.42 -15.40
N TRP A 184 -2.25 3.25 -15.69
CA TRP A 184 -2.98 3.23 -16.97
C TRP A 184 -2.09 3.32 -18.22
N MET A 185 -0.98 4.08 -18.16
CA MET A 185 0.01 4.19 -19.25
C MET A 185 1.16 3.19 -19.13
N MET A 186 1.41 2.67 -17.91
CA MET A 186 2.66 1.96 -17.60
C MET A 186 2.51 0.45 -17.68
N ALA A 187 1.43 -0.10 -17.11
CA ALA A 187 1.26 -1.54 -16.97
C ALA A 187 1.28 -2.25 -18.33
N LYS A 188 0.45 -1.80 -19.27
CA LYS A 188 0.44 -2.36 -20.62
C LYS A 188 1.82 -2.30 -21.29
N ASN A 189 2.48 -1.14 -21.25
CA ASN A 189 3.78 -0.95 -21.89
C ASN A 189 4.86 -1.88 -21.34
N ILE A 190 4.86 -2.14 -20.02
CA ILE A 190 5.80 -3.05 -19.37
C ILE A 190 5.54 -4.48 -19.82
N PHE A 191 4.29 -4.96 -19.73
CA PHE A 191 3.95 -6.33 -20.05
C PHE A 191 4.06 -6.65 -21.55
N ASP A 192 3.70 -5.70 -22.44
CA ASP A 192 3.93 -5.81 -23.88
C ASP A 192 5.43 -5.89 -24.21
N ALA A 193 6.26 -5.06 -23.58
CA ALA A 193 7.71 -5.10 -23.75
C ALA A 193 8.32 -6.44 -23.31
N LEU A 194 7.72 -7.09 -22.31
CA LEU A 194 8.10 -8.43 -21.87
C LEU A 194 7.53 -9.54 -22.75
N GLY A 195 6.65 -9.21 -23.69
CA GLY A 195 6.11 -10.14 -24.70
C GLY A 195 4.77 -10.78 -24.33
N ALA A 196 4.08 -10.31 -23.29
CA ALA A 196 2.76 -10.83 -22.93
C ALA A 196 1.69 -10.40 -23.94
N ASP A 197 0.64 -11.21 -24.04
CA ASP A 197 -0.61 -10.86 -24.73
C ASP A 197 -1.55 -10.18 -23.70
N THR A 198 -1.58 -8.84 -23.72
CA THR A 198 -2.21 -8.04 -22.66
C THR A 198 -3.67 -7.69 -22.92
N TYR A 199 -4.50 -7.86 -21.91
CA TYR A 199 -5.91 -7.54 -21.86
C TYR A 199 -6.13 -6.51 -20.74
N VAL A 200 -6.48 -5.26 -21.07
CA VAL A 200 -6.49 -4.16 -20.12
C VAL A 200 -7.89 -3.63 -19.87
N ILE A 201 -8.22 -3.41 -18.61
CA ILE A 201 -9.44 -2.71 -18.15
C ILE A 201 -9.05 -1.60 -17.16
N GLY A 202 -9.97 -0.70 -16.87
CA GLY A 202 -9.71 0.41 -15.94
C GLY A 202 -8.55 1.32 -16.40
N ASN A 203 -8.43 1.59 -17.71
CA ASN A 203 -7.32 2.35 -18.30
C ASN A 203 -7.74 3.60 -19.08
N GLU A 204 -8.92 4.12 -18.79
CA GLU A 204 -9.46 5.35 -19.41
C GLU A 204 -9.79 6.40 -18.33
N PRO A 205 -8.78 6.97 -17.66
CA PRO A 205 -8.98 7.92 -16.57
C PRO A 205 -9.59 9.23 -17.07
N ASP A 206 -10.68 9.68 -16.44
CA ASP A 206 -11.34 10.97 -16.71
C ASP A 206 -11.13 12.02 -15.59
N GLY A 207 -10.37 11.65 -14.56
CA GLY A 207 -10.11 12.47 -13.38
C GLY A 207 -11.13 12.29 -12.24
N THR A 208 -12.22 11.56 -12.50
CA THR A 208 -13.31 11.33 -11.53
C THR A 208 -13.69 9.87 -11.36
N ASN A 209 -13.04 8.97 -12.11
CA ASN A 209 -13.35 7.53 -12.16
C ASN A 209 -12.28 6.62 -11.56
N ILE A 210 -11.24 7.16 -10.93
CA ILE A 210 -10.22 6.36 -10.26
C ILE A 210 -10.85 5.45 -9.19
N ASN A 211 -10.47 4.17 -9.15
CA ASN A 211 -10.99 3.12 -8.27
C ASN A 211 -12.51 2.86 -8.35
N ARG A 212 -13.24 3.52 -9.26
CA ARG A 212 -14.69 3.33 -9.38
C ARG A 212 -14.98 2.04 -10.12
N ASP A 213 -15.51 1.04 -9.40
CA ASP A 213 -15.83 -0.29 -9.91
C ASP A 213 -14.65 -0.98 -10.63
N CYS A 214 -13.41 -0.70 -10.22
CA CYS A 214 -12.20 -1.27 -10.80
C CYS A 214 -11.04 -1.28 -9.79
N GLY A 215 -9.96 -1.96 -10.16
CA GLY A 215 -8.74 -2.06 -9.35
C GLY A 215 -8.83 -3.05 -8.19
N SER A 216 -7.85 -2.99 -7.30
CA SER A 216 -7.67 -3.98 -6.23
C SER A 216 -8.79 -4.01 -5.18
N THR A 217 -9.58 -2.95 -5.05
CA THR A 217 -10.73 -2.90 -4.15
C THR A 217 -12.04 -3.33 -4.77
N HIS A 218 -12.09 -3.53 -6.10
CA HIS A 218 -13.25 -3.96 -6.88
C HIS A 218 -12.84 -5.02 -7.92
N ILE A 219 -12.24 -6.10 -7.43
CA ILE A 219 -11.57 -7.12 -8.25
C ILE A 219 -12.53 -8.01 -9.06
N GLU A 220 -13.83 -7.94 -8.76
CA GLU A 220 -14.87 -8.81 -9.36
C GLU A 220 -14.95 -8.66 -10.88
N ASN A 221 -14.66 -7.47 -11.39
CA ASN A 221 -14.65 -7.22 -12.84
C ASN A 221 -13.45 -7.91 -13.50
N LEU A 222 -12.28 -7.88 -12.89
CA LEU A 222 -11.11 -8.61 -13.37
C LEU A 222 -11.32 -10.13 -13.29
N GLN A 223 -11.98 -10.65 -12.24
CA GLN A 223 -12.29 -12.08 -12.11
C GLN A 223 -13.19 -12.55 -13.27
N LYS A 224 -14.24 -11.78 -13.60
CA LYS A 224 -15.12 -12.06 -14.75
C LYS A 224 -14.35 -11.99 -16.07
N TYR A 225 -13.47 -10.99 -16.20
CA TYR A 225 -12.69 -10.74 -17.40
C TYR A 225 -11.68 -11.87 -17.67
N VAL A 226 -10.97 -12.34 -16.64
CA VAL A 226 -10.05 -13.50 -16.71
C VAL A 226 -10.79 -14.74 -17.22
N ARG A 227 -11.93 -15.07 -16.61
CA ARG A 227 -12.73 -16.24 -17.04
C ARG A 227 -13.25 -16.10 -18.47
N LEU A 228 -13.79 -14.93 -18.82
CA LEU A 228 -14.39 -14.69 -20.14
C LEU A 228 -13.36 -14.83 -21.27
N HIS A 229 -12.17 -14.28 -21.08
CA HIS A 229 -11.10 -14.27 -22.08
C HIS A 229 -10.13 -15.46 -21.95
N ARG A 230 -10.34 -16.34 -20.94
CA ARG A 230 -9.45 -17.48 -20.62
C ARG A 230 -8.00 -17.02 -20.50
N LEU A 231 -7.81 -16.02 -19.63
CA LEU A 231 -6.47 -15.49 -19.35
C LEU A 231 -5.71 -16.43 -18.41
N ASP A 232 -4.41 -16.42 -18.52
CA ASP A 232 -3.53 -17.23 -17.64
C ASP A 232 -3.43 -16.63 -16.23
N VAL A 233 -3.56 -15.30 -16.14
CA VAL A 233 -3.53 -14.55 -14.88
C VAL A 233 -4.09 -13.15 -15.07
N GLY A 234 -4.62 -12.55 -14.01
CA GLY A 234 -4.99 -11.14 -13.95
C GLY A 234 -4.29 -10.43 -12.79
N PHE A 235 -3.97 -9.14 -12.96
CA PHE A 235 -3.41 -8.28 -11.93
C PHE A 235 -4.26 -7.02 -11.79
N ALA A 236 -4.68 -6.70 -10.57
CA ALA A 236 -5.41 -5.49 -10.23
C ALA A 236 -4.56 -4.61 -9.33
N PHE A 237 -4.44 -3.33 -9.71
CA PHE A 237 -3.70 -2.32 -8.96
C PHE A 237 -4.68 -1.41 -8.21
N ASP A 238 -4.19 -0.62 -7.26
CA ASP A 238 -4.93 0.50 -6.71
C ASP A 238 -4.50 1.82 -7.40
N GLY A 239 -5.10 2.94 -6.98
CA GLY A 239 -4.96 4.22 -7.69
C GLY A 239 -3.53 4.72 -7.89
N ASP A 240 -2.61 4.46 -6.95
CA ASP A 240 -1.19 4.83 -7.04
C ASP A 240 -0.23 3.63 -7.12
N ALA A 241 -0.81 2.44 -7.25
CA ALA A 241 -0.13 1.18 -7.55
C ALA A 241 0.97 0.76 -6.56
N ASP A 242 0.82 1.12 -5.30
CA ASP A 242 1.62 0.53 -4.24
C ASP A 242 1.10 -0.84 -3.81
N ARG A 243 -0.10 -1.25 -4.34
CA ARG A 243 -0.75 -2.54 -4.13
C ARG A 243 -0.97 -3.29 -5.43
N CYS A 244 -0.96 -4.64 -5.32
CA CYS A 244 -1.35 -5.56 -6.37
C CYS A 244 -2.08 -6.75 -5.77
N LEU A 245 -3.27 -7.06 -6.28
CA LEU A 245 -3.91 -8.35 -6.11
C LEU A 245 -3.88 -9.11 -7.44
N ALA A 246 -3.85 -10.43 -7.37
CA ALA A 246 -3.89 -11.24 -8.58
C ALA A 246 -5.18 -12.07 -8.64
N VAL A 247 -5.50 -12.50 -9.86
CA VAL A 247 -6.59 -13.43 -10.17
C VAL A 247 -6.00 -14.59 -10.95
N ASP A 248 -6.21 -15.82 -10.47
CA ASP A 248 -5.73 -17.01 -11.14
C ASP A 248 -6.56 -17.35 -12.39
N GLU A 249 -6.13 -18.34 -13.16
CA GLU A 249 -6.76 -18.79 -14.41
C GLU A 249 -8.21 -19.28 -14.22
N ASN A 250 -8.61 -19.62 -12.99
CA ASN A 250 -9.97 -20.02 -12.63
C ASN A 250 -10.85 -18.82 -12.23
N GLY A 251 -10.26 -17.63 -12.11
CA GLY A 251 -10.91 -16.43 -11.66
C GLY A 251 -11.00 -16.32 -10.14
N SER A 252 -10.17 -17.06 -9.38
CA SER A 252 -10.08 -16.94 -7.92
C SER A 252 -9.08 -15.87 -7.53
N ILE A 253 -9.35 -15.19 -6.41
CA ILE A 253 -8.47 -14.14 -5.90
C ILE A 253 -7.22 -14.76 -5.27
N VAL A 254 -6.07 -14.22 -5.65
CA VAL A 254 -4.79 -14.43 -5.01
C VAL A 254 -4.39 -13.12 -4.34
N ASN A 255 -4.75 -13.01 -3.04
CA ASN A 255 -4.52 -11.82 -2.24
C ASN A 255 -3.06 -11.70 -1.78
N GLY A 256 -2.73 -10.61 -1.04
CA GLY A 256 -1.37 -10.36 -0.57
C GLY A 256 -0.76 -11.49 0.26
N ASP A 257 -1.55 -12.18 1.07
CA ASP A 257 -1.08 -13.32 1.86
C ASP A 257 -0.62 -14.48 0.96
N LYS A 258 -1.43 -14.83 -0.04
CA LYS A 258 -1.07 -15.85 -1.03
C LYS A 258 0.14 -15.44 -1.85
N ILE A 259 0.24 -14.16 -2.24
CA ILE A 259 1.38 -13.60 -2.96
C ILE A 259 2.67 -13.72 -2.12
N LEU A 260 2.61 -13.35 -0.84
CA LEU A 260 3.75 -13.48 0.09
C LEU A 260 4.23 -14.92 0.18
N TYR A 261 3.31 -15.87 0.34
CA TYR A 261 3.65 -17.30 0.37
C TYR A 261 4.31 -17.75 -0.92
N VAL A 262 3.69 -17.48 -2.08
CA VAL A 262 4.19 -17.92 -3.40
C VAL A 262 5.61 -17.39 -3.64
N CYS A 263 5.85 -16.11 -3.38
CA CYS A 263 7.15 -15.49 -3.60
C CYS A 263 8.20 -15.99 -2.59
N ALA A 264 7.87 -16.08 -1.30
CA ALA A 264 8.79 -16.56 -0.27
C ALA A 264 9.16 -18.04 -0.51
N ARG A 265 8.18 -18.88 -0.86
CA ARG A 265 8.40 -20.30 -1.19
C ARG A 265 9.31 -20.46 -2.41
N ASN A 266 9.15 -19.61 -3.42
CA ASN A 266 10.03 -19.60 -4.58
C ASN A 266 11.46 -19.23 -4.19
N MET A 267 11.64 -18.14 -3.43
CA MET A 267 12.97 -17.73 -2.95
C MET A 267 13.65 -18.82 -2.12
N GLN A 268 12.89 -19.50 -1.24
CA GLN A 268 13.40 -20.60 -0.43
C GLN A 268 13.87 -21.76 -1.32
N THR A 269 13.06 -22.18 -2.29
CA THR A 269 13.39 -23.31 -3.19
C THR A 269 14.62 -23.00 -4.05
N GLU A 270 14.88 -21.73 -4.36
CA GLU A 270 16.08 -21.31 -5.10
C GLU A 270 17.30 -21.06 -4.20
N GLY A 271 17.19 -21.32 -2.90
CA GLY A 271 18.27 -21.07 -1.93
C GLY A 271 18.59 -19.59 -1.72
N ARG A 272 17.69 -18.67 -2.11
CA ARG A 272 17.87 -17.22 -2.03
C ARG A 272 17.20 -16.59 -0.79
N PHE A 273 16.50 -17.38 0.01
CA PHE A 273 15.78 -16.88 1.17
C PHE A 273 16.67 -16.77 2.41
N GLY A 274 17.67 -17.63 2.56
CA GLY A 274 18.62 -17.66 3.70
C GLY A 274 17.89 -17.73 5.04
N ASN A 275 18.28 -16.90 5.97
CA ASN A 275 17.67 -16.77 7.30
C ASN A 275 16.54 -15.69 7.33
N SER A 276 16.09 -15.23 6.17
CA SER A 276 15.01 -14.26 6.08
C SER A 276 13.70 -14.84 6.61
N LYS A 277 12.83 -13.95 7.08
CA LYS A 277 11.46 -14.25 7.46
C LYS A 277 10.50 -13.47 6.57
N VAL A 278 9.27 -13.95 6.44
CA VAL A 278 8.18 -13.17 5.83
C VAL A 278 7.65 -12.20 6.89
N VAL A 279 7.70 -10.90 6.61
CA VAL A 279 7.14 -9.90 7.52
C VAL A 279 5.71 -9.60 7.13
N THR A 280 4.78 -9.78 8.06
CA THR A 280 3.34 -9.56 7.86
C THR A 280 2.78 -8.66 8.94
N THR A 281 1.51 -8.30 8.83
CA THR A 281 0.79 -7.67 9.94
C THR A 281 -0.05 -8.68 10.71
N VAL A 282 -0.51 -8.31 11.90
CA VAL A 282 -1.45 -9.13 12.69
C VAL A 282 -2.77 -9.43 11.97
N MET A 283 -3.05 -8.76 10.84
CA MET A 283 -4.26 -8.97 10.03
C MET A 283 -4.11 -10.04 8.95
N SER A 284 -2.90 -10.54 8.67
CA SER A 284 -2.72 -11.65 7.72
C SER A 284 -3.47 -12.89 8.19
N ASN A 285 -4.11 -13.60 7.26
CA ASN A 285 -4.99 -14.73 7.56
C ASN A 285 -4.24 -15.91 8.20
N LEU A 286 -4.87 -16.63 9.11
CA LEU A 286 -4.33 -17.83 9.76
C LEU A 286 -3.82 -18.86 8.73
N GLY A 287 -4.47 -18.96 7.58
CA GLY A 287 -4.07 -19.86 6.50
C GLY A 287 -2.68 -19.56 5.95
N LEU A 288 -2.25 -18.30 5.91
CA LEU A 288 -0.88 -17.94 5.55
C LEU A 288 0.11 -18.53 6.55
N TYR A 289 -0.12 -18.34 7.84
CA TYR A 289 0.79 -18.83 8.88
C TYR A 289 0.93 -20.33 8.86
N LYS A 290 -0.19 -21.07 8.74
CA LYS A 290 -0.18 -22.52 8.62
C LYS A 290 0.60 -22.99 7.38
N ALA A 291 0.44 -22.31 6.25
CA ALA A 291 1.17 -22.63 5.02
C ALA A 291 2.68 -22.36 5.15
N LEU A 292 3.06 -21.27 5.81
CA LEU A 292 4.47 -20.93 6.07
C LEU A 292 5.10 -21.94 7.02
N ASP A 293 4.40 -22.31 8.11
CA ASP A 293 4.86 -23.35 9.06
C ASP A 293 5.07 -24.69 8.37
N ALA A 294 4.10 -25.13 7.57
CA ALA A 294 4.21 -26.38 6.79
C ALA A 294 5.37 -26.35 5.76
N ALA A 295 5.73 -25.16 5.27
CA ALA A 295 6.87 -24.98 4.36
C ALA A 295 8.21 -24.78 5.09
N GLY A 296 8.23 -24.69 6.42
CA GLY A 296 9.41 -24.36 7.22
C GLY A 296 9.95 -22.94 6.95
N ILE A 297 9.04 -21.99 6.66
CA ILE A 297 9.38 -20.58 6.40
C ILE A 297 9.01 -19.76 7.65
N GLY A 298 10.01 -19.13 8.26
CA GLY A 298 9.79 -18.24 9.40
C GLY A 298 9.06 -16.95 9.02
N TYR A 299 8.31 -16.39 9.97
CA TYR A 299 7.60 -15.12 9.77
C TYR A 299 7.68 -14.24 11.02
N GLU A 300 7.43 -12.95 10.82
CA GLU A 300 7.25 -11.96 11.88
C GLU A 300 5.94 -11.18 11.66
N LYS A 301 5.26 -10.86 12.77
CA LYS A 301 4.00 -10.12 12.77
C LYS A 301 4.25 -8.72 13.32
N THR A 302 3.82 -7.71 12.60
CA THR A 302 3.84 -6.31 13.05
C THR A 302 2.43 -5.82 13.33
N ASP A 303 2.31 -4.63 13.89
CA ASP A 303 1.08 -3.88 13.89
C ASP A 303 0.62 -3.59 12.44
N VAL A 304 -0.65 -3.21 12.30
CA VAL A 304 -1.26 -2.88 11.01
C VAL A 304 -0.68 -1.58 10.46
N GLY A 305 -0.16 -1.66 9.25
CA GLY A 305 0.39 -0.54 8.51
C GLY A 305 1.71 -0.91 7.83
N ASP A 306 1.80 -0.56 6.57
CA ASP A 306 2.97 -0.79 5.71
C ASP A 306 4.28 -0.22 6.29
N LYS A 307 4.19 0.89 7.05
CA LYS A 307 5.31 1.50 7.76
C LYS A 307 5.99 0.49 8.72
N TYR A 308 5.20 -0.22 9.52
CA TYR A 308 5.74 -1.18 10.49
C TYR A 308 6.36 -2.40 9.81
N VAL A 309 5.77 -2.83 8.69
CA VAL A 309 6.35 -3.90 7.86
C VAL A 309 7.70 -3.47 7.31
N ALA A 310 7.78 -2.29 6.70
CA ALA A 310 9.02 -1.76 6.12
C ALA A 310 10.11 -1.55 7.18
N GLU A 311 9.77 -0.99 8.34
CA GLU A 311 10.69 -0.79 9.45
C GLU A 311 11.25 -2.11 9.99
N ASN A 312 10.39 -3.12 10.17
CA ASN A 312 10.81 -4.45 10.63
C ASN A 312 11.73 -5.13 9.60
N MET A 313 11.35 -5.11 8.31
CA MET A 313 12.17 -5.67 7.23
C MET A 313 13.57 -5.06 7.22
N ARG A 314 13.68 -3.74 7.36
CA ARG A 314 14.95 -3.02 7.34
C ARG A 314 15.80 -3.34 8.56
N ALA A 315 15.18 -3.31 9.75
CA ALA A 315 15.89 -3.55 11.01
C ALA A 315 16.50 -4.97 11.08
N ASN A 316 15.83 -5.95 10.47
CA ASN A 316 16.20 -7.36 10.56
C ASN A 316 16.77 -7.94 9.24
N GLY A 317 16.84 -7.13 8.17
CA GLY A 317 17.37 -7.56 6.87
C GLY A 317 16.46 -8.58 6.15
N HIS A 318 15.14 -8.51 6.35
CA HIS A 318 14.20 -9.42 5.71
C HIS A 318 13.95 -9.04 4.24
N LEU A 319 13.78 -10.05 3.39
CA LEU A 319 13.75 -9.90 1.94
C LEU A 319 12.36 -9.60 1.38
N ILE A 320 11.30 -10.01 2.07
CA ILE A 320 9.92 -9.86 1.64
C ILE A 320 9.00 -9.62 2.83
N GLY A 321 8.06 -8.72 2.66
CA GLY A 321 6.99 -8.46 3.62
C GLY A 321 5.82 -7.78 2.95
N GLY A 322 4.72 -7.67 3.65
CA GLY A 322 3.54 -7.01 3.12
C GLY A 322 2.27 -7.28 3.90
N GLU A 323 1.15 -6.93 3.29
CA GLU A 323 -0.19 -7.00 3.86
C GLU A 323 -1.14 -7.79 2.93
N GLN A 324 -2.18 -8.36 3.49
CA GLN A 324 -3.24 -9.05 2.75
C GLN A 324 -3.85 -8.17 1.64
N SER A 325 -3.86 -6.84 1.84
CA SER A 325 -4.33 -5.84 0.85
C SER A 325 -3.53 -5.79 -0.45
N GLY A 326 -2.39 -6.50 -0.54
CA GLY A 326 -1.53 -6.54 -1.72
C GLY A 326 -0.39 -5.52 -1.70
N HIS A 327 -0.16 -4.80 -0.61
CA HIS A 327 1.04 -3.97 -0.44
C HIS A 327 2.23 -4.88 -0.14
N ILE A 328 3.01 -5.23 -1.15
CA ILE A 328 4.12 -6.19 -1.06
C ILE A 328 5.45 -5.48 -1.30
N ILE A 329 6.34 -5.63 -0.35
CA ILE A 329 7.69 -5.05 -0.38
C ILE A 329 8.71 -6.16 -0.70
N PHE A 330 9.48 -5.96 -1.75
CA PHE A 330 10.65 -6.78 -2.07
C PHE A 330 11.91 -6.00 -1.72
N GLY A 331 12.44 -6.15 -0.50
CA GLY A 331 13.50 -5.32 0.08
C GLY A 331 14.78 -5.20 -0.75
N LYS A 332 15.06 -6.17 -1.64
CA LYS A 332 16.18 -6.07 -2.60
C LYS A 332 15.93 -5.04 -3.70
N TYR A 333 14.68 -4.73 -4.03
CA TYR A 333 14.30 -3.99 -5.23
C TYR A 333 13.58 -2.67 -4.93
N ALA A 334 12.81 -2.62 -3.86
CA ALA A 334 11.97 -1.48 -3.50
C ALA A 334 11.94 -1.24 -1.99
N ASN A 335 11.81 0.01 -1.57
CA ASN A 335 11.70 0.42 -0.15
C ASN A 335 10.23 0.61 0.29
N THR A 336 9.29 0.41 -0.62
CA THR A 336 7.84 0.47 -0.40
C THR A 336 7.15 -0.63 -1.19
N GLY A 337 5.87 -0.84 -0.98
CA GLY A 337 5.07 -1.71 -1.83
C GLY A 337 5.10 -1.26 -3.29
N ASP A 338 5.15 -2.23 -4.19
CA ASP A 338 5.23 -1.98 -5.63
C ASP A 338 4.38 -3.01 -6.37
N GLY A 339 3.21 -2.57 -6.83
CA GLY A 339 2.25 -3.45 -7.48
C GLY A 339 2.75 -4.00 -8.82
N LEU A 340 3.41 -3.19 -9.63
CA LEU A 340 3.95 -3.62 -10.92
C LEU A 340 5.11 -4.61 -10.73
N LEU A 341 6.01 -4.35 -9.79
CA LEU A 341 7.07 -5.28 -9.40
C LEU A 341 6.47 -6.60 -8.88
N THR A 342 5.44 -6.54 -8.06
CA THR A 342 4.74 -7.71 -7.53
C THR A 342 4.18 -8.58 -8.66
N ALA A 343 3.51 -7.98 -9.62
CA ALA A 343 2.99 -8.69 -10.80
C ALA A 343 4.12 -9.35 -11.61
N ILE A 344 5.23 -8.64 -11.85
CA ILE A 344 6.42 -9.19 -12.53
C ILE A 344 7.01 -10.37 -11.75
N LYS A 345 7.11 -10.27 -10.41
CA LYS A 345 7.65 -11.35 -9.57
C LYS A 345 6.75 -12.60 -9.58
N LEU A 346 5.43 -12.42 -9.55
CA LEU A 346 4.50 -13.55 -9.70
C LEU A 346 4.63 -14.23 -11.07
N MET A 347 4.70 -13.46 -12.16
CA MET A 347 4.96 -13.99 -13.50
C MET A 347 6.26 -14.80 -13.56
N GLN A 348 7.34 -14.30 -12.94
CA GLN A 348 8.60 -15.03 -12.85
C GLN A 348 8.41 -16.38 -12.15
N VAL A 349 7.72 -16.42 -11.00
CA VAL A 349 7.47 -17.65 -10.26
C VAL A 349 6.67 -18.65 -11.11
N MET A 350 5.61 -18.21 -11.79
CA MET A 350 4.81 -19.06 -12.67
C MET A 350 5.66 -19.68 -13.77
N LEU A 351 6.51 -18.91 -14.43
CA LEU A 351 7.38 -19.37 -15.51
C LEU A 351 8.53 -20.24 -15.02
N ASP A 352 9.19 -19.90 -13.91
CA ASP A 352 10.25 -20.68 -13.28
C ASP A 352 9.75 -22.08 -12.88
N ARG A 353 8.56 -22.14 -12.27
CA ARG A 353 7.96 -23.38 -11.78
C ARG A 353 7.16 -24.14 -12.83
N LYS A 354 6.84 -23.51 -13.95
CA LYS A 354 5.94 -24.03 -15.01
C LYS A 354 4.60 -24.50 -14.41
N LYS A 355 4.03 -23.67 -13.53
CA LYS A 355 2.79 -23.90 -12.80
C LYS A 355 1.84 -22.75 -12.97
N THR A 356 0.55 -23.05 -12.92
CA THR A 356 -0.49 -22.01 -12.85
C THR A 356 -0.46 -21.31 -11.50
N LEU A 357 -1.08 -20.12 -11.44
CA LEU A 357 -1.12 -19.37 -10.20
C LEU A 357 -1.98 -20.06 -9.14
N SER A 358 -3.06 -20.76 -9.54
CA SER A 358 -3.88 -21.55 -8.62
C SER A 358 -3.09 -22.68 -7.96
N GLU A 359 -2.25 -23.42 -8.72
CA GLU A 359 -1.39 -24.45 -8.18
C GLU A 359 -0.36 -23.92 -7.17
N LEU A 360 0.21 -22.73 -7.46
CA LEU A 360 1.21 -22.11 -6.59
C LEU A 360 0.60 -21.59 -5.29
N ALA A 361 -0.62 -21.07 -5.33
CA ALA A 361 -1.32 -20.51 -4.20
C ALA A 361 -2.12 -21.53 -3.38
N ALA A 362 -2.34 -22.74 -3.90
CA ALA A 362 -3.14 -23.82 -3.29
C ALA A 362 -2.77 -24.16 -1.83
N PRO A 363 -1.48 -24.11 -1.40
CA PRO A 363 -1.14 -24.39 -0.01
C PRO A 363 -1.69 -23.40 1.01
N VAL A 364 -2.05 -22.16 0.59
CA VAL A 364 -2.65 -21.15 1.47
C VAL A 364 -4.16 -21.31 1.48
N HIS A 365 -4.66 -22.02 2.46
CA HIS A 365 -6.10 -22.18 2.67
C HIS A 365 -6.65 -21.02 3.50
N GLU A 366 -7.47 -20.15 2.90
CA GLU A 366 -8.00 -18.97 3.55
C GLU A 366 -9.10 -19.33 4.54
N TYR A 367 -8.92 -18.99 5.81
CA TYR A 367 -9.91 -19.18 6.86
C TYR A 367 -10.99 -18.12 6.73
N PRO A 368 -12.29 -18.51 6.86
CA PRO A 368 -13.36 -17.56 7.03
C PRO A 368 -13.05 -16.55 8.15
N GLN A 369 -13.38 -15.28 7.93
CA GLN A 369 -13.10 -14.19 8.85
C GLN A 369 -14.36 -13.35 9.07
N GLN A 370 -14.59 -12.95 10.33
CA GLN A 370 -15.57 -11.93 10.70
C GLN A 370 -14.85 -10.80 11.43
N LEU A 371 -14.97 -9.58 10.90
CA LEU A 371 -14.48 -8.35 11.53
C LEU A 371 -15.65 -7.45 11.87
N THR A 372 -15.77 -7.07 13.14
CA THR A 372 -16.82 -6.17 13.61
C THR A 372 -16.20 -4.95 14.31
N ASN A 373 -16.66 -3.77 13.93
CA ASN A 373 -16.29 -2.53 14.60
C ASN A 373 -17.23 -2.27 15.76
N VAL A 374 -16.67 -1.98 16.93
CA VAL A 374 -17.42 -1.79 18.19
C VAL A 374 -17.05 -0.43 18.77
N GLU A 375 -18.04 0.45 18.91
CA GLU A 375 -17.86 1.74 19.57
C GLU A 375 -18.01 1.52 21.08
N VAL A 376 -16.99 1.93 21.85
CA VAL A 376 -16.91 1.77 23.30
C VAL A 376 -16.65 3.11 23.97
N ASP A 377 -16.96 3.22 25.25
CA ASP A 377 -16.76 4.44 26.04
C ASP A 377 -15.28 4.75 26.25
N ASP A 378 -14.46 3.74 26.58
CA ASP A 378 -13.01 3.84 26.71
C ASP A 378 -12.35 2.58 26.15
N LYS A 379 -11.52 2.76 25.11
CA LYS A 379 -10.84 1.63 24.44
C LYS A 379 -9.83 0.93 25.34
N ASP A 380 -9.13 1.68 26.20
CA ASP A 380 -8.13 1.10 27.10
C ASP A 380 -8.77 0.35 28.26
N ALA A 381 -9.76 0.96 28.88
CA ALA A 381 -10.53 0.32 29.94
C ALA A 381 -11.22 -0.96 29.45
N THR A 382 -11.86 -0.92 28.27
CA THR A 382 -12.53 -2.09 27.67
C THR A 382 -11.56 -3.26 27.44
N LEU A 383 -10.38 -2.99 26.88
CA LEU A 383 -9.37 -4.04 26.62
C LEU A 383 -8.76 -4.61 27.89
N GLN A 384 -8.84 -3.91 29.02
CA GLN A 384 -8.34 -4.35 30.31
C GLN A 384 -9.45 -4.90 31.23
N ASP A 385 -10.71 -4.80 30.80
CA ASP A 385 -11.83 -5.32 31.61
C ASP A 385 -11.72 -6.85 31.77
N PRO A 386 -11.77 -7.36 33.02
CA PRO A 386 -11.60 -8.80 33.28
C PRO A 386 -12.61 -9.70 32.56
N ALA A 387 -13.85 -9.24 32.32
CA ALA A 387 -14.85 -10.01 31.60
C ALA A 387 -14.55 -10.08 30.10
N VAL A 388 -14.06 -9.00 29.53
CA VAL A 388 -13.65 -8.96 28.11
C VAL A 388 -12.41 -9.83 27.89
N VAL A 389 -11.39 -9.70 28.73
CA VAL A 389 -10.19 -10.54 28.69
C VAL A 389 -10.53 -12.03 28.85
N ALA A 390 -11.41 -12.38 29.79
CA ALA A 390 -11.85 -13.76 29.97
C ALA A 390 -12.63 -14.29 28.75
N ALA A 391 -13.42 -13.44 28.09
CA ALA A 391 -14.13 -13.81 26.86
C ALA A 391 -13.17 -14.06 25.69
N GLU A 392 -12.14 -13.21 25.50
CA GLU A 392 -11.10 -13.43 24.49
C GLU A 392 -10.34 -14.75 24.74
N GLN A 393 -9.97 -15.02 25.99
CA GLN A 393 -9.28 -16.25 26.35
C GLN A 393 -10.18 -17.48 26.11
N ALA A 394 -11.45 -17.43 26.48
CA ALA A 394 -12.38 -18.50 26.22
C ALA A 394 -12.57 -18.79 24.73
N VAL A 395 -12.61 -17.76 23.89
CA VAL A 395 -12.64 -17.91 22.43
C VAL A 395 -11.34 -18.54 21.92
N THR A 396 -10.19 -18.09 22.42
CA THR A 396 -8.89 -18.66 22.04
C THR A 396 -8.80 -20.16 22.38
N GLU A 397 -9.24 -20.55 23.58
CA GLU A 397 -9.27 -21.94 23.99
C GLU A 397 -10.26 -22.80 23.17
N ARG A 398 -11.44 -22.23 22.84
CA ARG A 398 -12.48 -22.88 22.04
C ARG A 398 -12.02 -23.15 20.60
N LEU A 399 -11.33 -22.19 19.98
CA LEU A 399 -10.89 -22.28 18.60
C LEU A 399 -9.61 -23.12 18.45
N GLY A 400 -8.73 -23.15 19.46
CA GLY A 400 -7.45 -23.88 19.43
C GLY A 400 -6.65 -23.51 18.19
N ASP A 401 -6.11 -24.53 17.53
CA ASP A 401 -5.30 -24.34 16.31
C ASP A 401 -6.15 -24.08 15.05
N GLU A 402 -7.48 -24.26 15.10
CA GLU A 402 -8.36 -24.12 13.94
C GLU A 402 -9.03 -22.72 13.85
N GLY A 403 -8.55 -21.76 14.64
CA GLY A 403 -9.01 -20.40 14.57
C GLY A 403 -8.19 -19.45 15.43
N ARG A 404 -8.55 -18.18 15.41
CA ARG A 404 -7.98 -17.17 16.30
C ARG A 404 -8.91 -15.99 16.49
N ILE A 405 -8.68 -15.26 17.56
CA ILE A 405 -9.31 -13.97 17.83
C ILE A 405 -8.26 -12.88 17.91
N LEU A 406 -8.63 -11.67 17.45
CA LEU A 406 -7.85 -10.45 17.62
C LEU A 406 -8.77 -9.29 17.97
N VAL A 407 -8.58 -8.71 19.15
CA VAL A 407 -9.28 -7.48 19.56
C VAL A 407 -8.25 -6.34 19.61
N ARG A 408 -8.49 -5.27 18.87
CA ARG A 408 -7.53 -4.17 18.78
C ARG A 408 -8.20 -2.81 18.64
N LYS A 409 -7.49 -1.77 19.02
CA LYS A 409 -7.91 -0.39 18.77
C LYS A 409 -7.84 -0.05 17.28
N SER A 410 -8.81 0.71 16.78
CA SER A 410 -8.64 1.44 15.53
C SER A 410 -7.70 2.64 15.77
N GLY A 411 -6.74 2.84 14.86
CA GLY A 411 -5.83 3.97 14.91
C GLY A 411 -6.48 5.30 14.53
N THR A 412 -7.55 5.25 13.71
CA THR A 412 -8.19 6.43 13.12
C THR A 412 -9.60 6.71 13.64
N GLU A 413 -10.28 5.70 14.18
CA GLU A 413 -11.68 5.79 14.61
C GLU A 413 -11.81 5.49 16.11
N PRO A 414 -12.86 6.01 16.77
CA PRO A 414 -13.14 5.73 18.19
C PRO A 414 -13.79 4.36 18.39
N VAL A 415 -13.24 3.30 17.78
CA VAL A 415 -13.77 1.95 17.85
C VAL A 415 -12.70 0.93 18.24
N LEU A 416 -13.12 -0.17 18.84
CA LEU A 416 -12.39 -1.43 18.87
C LEU A 416 -12.79 -2.27 17.65
N ARG A 417 -11.85 -3.06 17.16
CA ARG A 417 -12.06 -4.04 16.09
C ARG A 417 -11.94 -5.43 16.65
N VAL A 418 -13.06 -6.16 16.61
CA VAL A 418 -13.12 -7.57 17.04
C VAL A 418 -13.10 -8.43 15.78
N MET A 419 -12.04 -9.21 15.60
CA MET A 419 -11.85 -10.09 14.47
C MET A 419 -11.71 -11.53 14.93
N VAL A 420 -12.45 -12.44 14.32
CA VAL A 420 -12.32 -13.89 14.51
C VAL A 420 -12.11 -14.54 13.15
N GLU A 421 -11.15 -15.45 13.09
CA GLU A 421 -10.98 -16.42 12.01
C GLU A 421 -11.27 -17.82 12.55
N ALA A 422 -12.03 -18.62 11.81
CA ALA A 422 -12.40 -19.97 12.20
C ALA A 422 -12.72 -20.84 10.98
N ALA A 423 -12.96 -22.13 11.18
CA ALA A 423 -13.27 -23.07 10.11
C ALA A 423 -14.54 -22.75 9.31
N THR A 424 -15.49 -21.99 9.89
CA THR A 424 -16.73 -21.58 9.22
C THR A 424 -17.13 -20.16 9.60
N HIS A 425 -17.85 -19.45 8.71
CA HIS A 425 -18.40 -18.12 9.02
C HIS A 425 -19.30 -18.13 10.26
N ALA A 426 -20.11 -19.16 10.45
CA ALA A 426 -20.99 -19.28 11.62
C ALA A 426 -20.19 -19.30 12.93
N LEU A 427 -19.06 -20.01 12.97
CA LEU A 427 -18.17 -19.99 14.14
C LEU A 427 -17.51 -18.61 14.34
N CYS A 428 -17.17 -17.89 13.27
CA CYS A 428 -16.66 -16.54 13.39
C CYS A 428 -17.70 -15.62 14.02
N GLU A 429 -18.92 -15.61 13.50
CA GLU A 429 -20.04 -14.80 13.99
C GLU A 429 -20.37 -15.09 15.46
N GLU A 430 -20.48 -16.37 15.84
CA GLU A 430 -20.76 -16.81 17.21
C GLU A 430 -19.70 -16.27 18.20
N ASN A 431 -18.42 -16.41 17.86
CA ASN A 431 -17.33 -16.00 18.75
C ASN A 431 -17.14 -14.49 18.80
N VAL A 432 -17.38 -13.76 17.71
CA VAL A 432 -17.43 -12.30 17.72
C VAL A 432 -18.57 -11.81 18.62
N ALA A 433 -19.77 -12.38 18.45
CA ALA A 433 -20.91 -12.01 19.27
C ALA A 433 -20.68 -12.30 20.76
N PHE A 434 -20.00 -13.40 21.11
CA PHE A 434 -19.67 -13.75 22.48
C PHE A 434 -18.79 -12.69 23.17
N VAL A 435 -17.77 -12.15 22.46
CA VAL A 435 -16.90 -11.11 23.02
C VAL A 435 -17.62 -9.76 23.08
N ILE A 436 -18.45 -9.42 22.10
CA ILE A 436 -19.27 -8.20 22.12
C ILE A 436 -20.28 -8.23 23.28
N ASP A 437 -20.90 -9.39 23.57
CA ASP A 437 -21.78 -9.56 24.71
C ASP A 437 -21.06 -9.35 26.06
N ALA A 438 -19.80 -9.77 26.18
CA ALA A 438 -18.99 -9.46 27.35
C ALA A 438 -18.74 -7.94 27.49
N MET A 439 -18.44 -7.22 26.39
CA MET A 439 -18.30 -5.76 26.40
C MET A 439 -19.62 -5.06 26.79
N GLN A 440 -20.76 -5.60 26.37
CA GLN A 440 -22.07 -5.07 26.77
C GLN A 440 -22.34 -5.29 28.25
N LYS A 441 -22.08 -6.49 28.79
CA LYS A 441 -22.31 -6.84 30.20
C LYS A 441 -21.38 -6.06 31.13
N SER A 442 -20.18 -5.75 30.71
CA SER A 442 -19.25 -4.88 31.46
C SER A 442 -19.57 -3.39 31.38
N GLY A 443 -20.54 -3.00 30.54
CA GLY A 443 -21.02 -1.63 30.43
C GLY A 443 -20.22 -0.75 29.47
N HIS A 444 -19.23 -1.28 28.77
CA HIS A 444 -18.36 -0.52 27.87
C HIS A 444 -18.94 -0.31 26.46
N LEU A 445 -19.90 -1.13 26.04
CA LEU A 445 -20.45 -1.08 24.69
C LEU A 445 -21.37 0.13 24.51
N ILE A 446 -21.10 0.99 23.53
CA ILE A 446 -21.99 2.05 23.07
C ILE A 446 -22.86 1.53 21.91
N ARG A 447 -22.23 1.01 20.85
CA ARG A 447 -22.92 0.38 19.71
C ARG A 447 -21.99 -0.49 18.86
N VAL A 448 -22.59 -1.42 18.14
CA VAL A 448 -21.93 -2.20 17.07
C VAL A 448 -22.13 -1.46 15.73
N ARG A 449 -21.09 -1.35 14.91
CA ARG A 449 -21.12 -0.69 13.59
C ARG A 449 -20.98 -1.70 12.45
#